data_a6ac0395209c1fcb3df06ae43595a118
#
_entry.id   a6ac0395209c1fcb3df06ae43595a118
#
_cell.length_a   1.000
_cell.length_b   1.000
_cell.length_c   1.000
_cell.angle_alpha   90.00
_cell.angle_beta   90.00
_cell.angle_gamma   90.00
#
_symmetry.space_group_name_H-M   'P 1'
#
loop_
_entity.id
_entity.type
_entity.pdbx_description
1 polymer ?
#
loop_
_entity_poly.entity_id
_entity_poly.type
_entity_poly.pdbx_seq_one_letter_code
_entity_poly.pdbx_strand_id
1 'polypeptide(L)'
;MSNDRTVLAGGLHWRVTLGGAGPVVLFLHGTGAATHSWRDILPVAAQQFQTVAVDLPGHGETRGRLLGGLTMPGIARALAVLLETMDVRPDLIVGHSAGAAIALRMVLDGLAVPKGVVAIAPALLPFPGIAQALFPAMAKLLFVNPLAPHLFAQVARRPGAVGSFLIRSTGSHLDAAGVAAYARYFSNARHCAGALGMMADWDLVPLKRDLPLLKLPVLVLHGDRDAAIPVSAAREAVALMPAATVEIVSRAGHLLHEEHPVATAERILRFARNCGIEVRNEEPA
;
A
#
# COMPACT_ATOMS: atom_id res chain seq x y z
N MET A 1 -11.43 15.26 -11.95
CA MET A 1 -10.16 15.01 -12.67
C MET A 1 -9.07 14.86 -11.62
N SER A 2 -8.24 13.81 -11.70
CA SER A 2 -7.07 13.64 -10.83
C SER A 2 -6.00 14.65 -11.21
N ASN A 3 -5.39 15.28 -10.20
CA ASN A 3 -4.32 16.28 -10.39
C ASN A 3 -3.03 15.70 -9.77
N ASP A 4 -2.07 15.44 -10.63
CA ASP A 4 -0.76 14.95 -10.23
C ASP A 4 0.17 16.11 -9.90
N ARG A 5 0.78 16.07 -8.72
CA ARG A 5 1.71 17.12 -8.25
C ARG A 5 3.02 16.52 -7.77
N THR A 6 4.06 17.33 -7.85
CA THR A 6 5.32 17.07 -7.13
C THR A 6 5.40 17.98 -5.93
N VAL A 7 5.54 17.40 -4.72
CA VAL A 7 5.67 18.13 -3.47
C VAL A 7 7.05 17.88 -2.88
N LEU A 8 7.77 18.94 -2.54
CA LEU A 8 9.06 18.85 -1.84
C LEU A 8 8.79 18.82 -0.33
N ALA A 9 9.08 17.68 0.30
CA ALA A 9 8.93 17.52 1.74
C ALA A 9 9.97 16.52 2.28
N GLY A 10 10.60 16.84 3.41
CA GLY A 10 11.60 15.98 4.06
C GLY A 10 12.80 15.61 3.16
N GLY A 11 13.18 16.47 2.21
CA GLY A 11 14.25 16.22 1.25
C GLY A 11 13.88 15.28 0.09
N LEU A 12 12.61 14.91 -0.03
CA LEU A 12 12.06 14.10 -1.11
C LEU A 12 11.16 14.93 -2.03
N HIS A 13 11.23 14.67 -3.33
CA HIS A 13 10.26 15.15 -4.32
C HIS A 13 9.17 14.08 -4.45
N TRP A 14 8.09 14.23 -3.71
CA TRP A 14 6.99 13.29 -3.68
C TRP A 14 6.09 13.44 -4.90
N ARG A 15 5.76 12.34 -5.53
CA ARG A 15 4.64 12.27 -6.48
C ARG A 15 3.35 12.06 -5.69
N VAL A 16 2.43 12.99 -5.82
CA VAL A 16 1.11 12.98 -5.17
C VAL A 16 0.03 13.11 -6.22
N THR A 17 -0.97 12.25 -6.16
CA THR A 17 -2.18 12.31 -6.98
C THR A 17 -3.33 12.76 -6.10
N LEU A 18 -3.96 13.88 -6.45
CA LEU A 18 -5.09 14.46 -5.73
C LEU A 18 -6.38 14.35 -6.55
N GLY A 19 -7.51 14.17 -5.88
CA GLY A 19 -8.81 14.18 -6.53
C GLY A 19 -9.94 14.49 -5.56
N GLY A 20 -11.08 14.90 -6.08
CA GLY A 20 -12.31 15.11 -5.31
C GLY A 20 -12.24 16.25 -4.29
N ALA A 21 -13.20 16.23 -3.38
CA ALA A 21 -13.32 17.16 -2.25
C ALA A 21 -14.13 16.49 -1.12
N GLY A 22 -13.99 16.95 0.11
CA GLY A 22 -14.68 16.42 1.28
C GLY A 22 -13.71 15.86 2.31
N PRO A 23 -14.11 14.86 3.13
CA PRO A 23 -13.23 14.19 4.06
C PRO A 23 -12.02 13.59 3.35
N VAL A 24 -10.86 13.62 4.01
CA VAL A 24 -9.60 13.22 3.37
C VAL A 24 -9.35 11.73 3.51
N VAL A 25 -9.08 11.06 2.38
CA VAL A 25 -8.63 9.66 2.35
C VAL A 25 -7.23 9.57 1.76
N LEU A 26 -6.29 9.06 2.57
CA LEU A 26 -4.92 8.78 2.15
C LEU A 26 -4.80 7.35 1.62
N PHE A 27 -4.25 7.18 0.41
CA PHE A 27 -4.01 5.89 -0.22
C PHE A 27 -2.52 5.56 -0.28
N LEU A 28 -2.13 4.41 0.29
CA LEU A 28 -0.74 3.93 0.37
C LEU A 28 -0.60 2.59 -0.34
N HIS A 29 0.15 2.56 -1.43
CA HIS A 29 0.39 1.34 -2.22
C HIS A 29 1.35 0.36 -1.54
N GLY A 30 1.41 -0.88 -2.04
CA GLY A 30 2.33 -1.92 -1.57
C GLY A 30 3.73 -1.86 -2.21
N THR A 31 4.64 -2.70 -1.72
CA THR A 31 6.00 -2.85 -2.28
C THR A 31 5.94 -3.21 -3.76
N GLY A 32 6.72 -2.51 -4.59
CA GLY A 32 6.78 -2.72 -6.04
C GLY A 32 5.61 -2.12 -6.83
N ALA A 33 4.60 -1.55 -6.17
CA ALA A 33 3.54 -0.79 -6.81
C ALA A 33 3.87 0.72 -6.85
N ALA A 34 2.91 1.53 -7.25
CA ALA A 34 2.89 2.98 -7.21
C ALA A 34 1.43 3.44 -7.19
N THR A 35 1.16 4.74 -7.30
CA THR A 35 -0.21 5.28 -7.34
C THR A 35 -1.10 4.67 -8.44
N HIS A 36 -0.51 4.09 -9.49
CA HIS A 36 -1.24 3.40 -10.56
C HIS A 36 -2.11 2.25 -10.05
N SER A 37 -1.75 1.60 -8.94
CA SER A 37 -2.56 0.51 -8.37
C SER A 37 -3.93 0.98 -7.86
N TRP A 38 -4.09 2.28 -7.67
CA TRP A 38 -5.35 2.91 -7.28
C TRP A 38 -6.15 3.50 -8.44
N ARG A 39 -5.71 3.32 -9.72
CA ARG A 39 -6.27 3.96 -10.91
C ARG A 39 -7.78 3.82 -11.05
N ASP A 40 -8.33 2.65 -10.68
CA ASP A 40 -9.75 2.35 -10.85
C ASP A 40 -10.56 2.65 -9.57
N ILE A 41 -9.90 2.83 -8.41
CA ILE A 41 -10.53 3.20 -7.14
C ILE A 41 -10.60 4.71 -6.97
N LEU A 42 -9.52 5.45 -7.29
CA LEU A 42 -9.46 6.89 -7.07
C LEU A 42 -10.60 7.68 -7.73
N PRO A 43 -11.02 7.39 -8.99
CA PRO A 43 -12.14 8.10 -9.60
C PRO A 43 -13.47 7.90 -8.87
N VAL A 44 -13.70 6.70 -8.32
CA VAL A 44 -14.91 6.39 -7.54
C VAL A 44 -14.83 7.06 -6.17
N ALA A 45 -13.71 6.93 -5.47
CA ALA A 45 -13.50 7.54 -4.16
C ALA A 45 -13.55 9.07 -4.22
N ALA A 46 -13.05 9.68 -5.30
CA ALA A 46 -13.04 11.13 -5.49
C ALA A 46 -14.43 11.76 -5.64
N GLN A 47 -15.47 10.96 -5.89
CA GLN A 47 -16.85 11.45 -5.89
C GLN A 47 -17.33 11.82 -4.48
N GLN A 48 -16.74 11.20 -3.45
CA GLN A 48 -17.18 11.31 -2.07
C GLN A 48 -16.13 11.91 -1.13
N PHE A 49 -14.85 11.81 -1.50
CA PHE A 49 -13.71 12.18 -0.67
C PHE A 49 -12.74 13.11 -1.39
N GLN A 50 -11.99 13.86 -0.62
CA GLN A 50 -10.70 14.36 -1.08
C GLN A 50 -9.69 13.21 -1.01
N THR A 51 -9.29 12.69 -2.17
CA THR A 51 -8.32 11.59 -2.26
C THR A 51 -6.89 12.11 -2.34
N VAL A 52 -6.00 11.51 -1.58
CA VAL A 52 -4.56 11.76 -1.61
C VAL A 52 -3.87 10.42 -1.79
N ALA A 53 -3.27 10.18 -2.95
CA ALA A 53 -2.47 8.98 -3.20
C ALA A 53 -1.02 9.38 -3.47
N VAL A 54 -0.07 8.63 -2.93
CA VAL A 54 1.35 8.98 -3.00
C VAL A 54 2.17 7.81 -3.55
N ASP A 55 3.20 8.12 -4.33
CA ASP A 55 4.25 7.15 -4.60
C ASP A 55 5.21 7.14 -3.40
N LEU A 56 5.35 5.99 -2.75
CA LEU A 56 6.22 5.82 -1.59
C LEU A 56 7.71 6.03 -1.96
N PRO A 57 8.58 6.41 -1.01
CA PRO A 57 10.01 6.55 -1.27
C PRO A 57 10.61 5.33 -1.95
N GLY A 58 11.43 5.56 -2.97
CA GLY A 58 12.01 4.51 -3.81
C GLY A 58 11.10 3.97 -4.90
N HIS A 59 9.80 4.29 -4.89
CA HIS A 59 8.81 3.79 -5.84
C HIS A 59 8.30 4.89 -6.78
N GLY A 60 7.68 4.46 -7.87
CA GLY A 60 6.97 5.33 -8.81
C GLY A 60 7.81 6.51 -9.29
N GLU A 61 7.23 7.69 -9.22
CA GLU A 61 7.85 8.94 -9.63
C GLU A 61 8.41 9.77 -8.46
N THR A 62 8.28 9.30 -7.20
CA THR A 62 8.94 9.94 -6.05
C THR A 62 10.45 9.85 -6.18
N ARG A 63 11.15 10.97 -5.97
CA ARG A 63 12.60 11.13 -6.13
C ARG A 63 13.25 11.57 -4.83
N GLY A 64 14.53 11.32 -4.72
CA GLY A 64 15.33 11.58 -3.52
C GLY A 64 15.67 10.30 -2.78
N ARG A 65 16.38 10.44 -1.68
CA ARG A 65 16.81 9.32 -0.84
C ARG A 65 16.35 9.56 0.59
N LEU A 66 15.66 8.60 1.16
CA LEU A 66 15.30 8.63 2.57
C LEU A 66 16.54 8.28 3.41
N LEU A 67 16.91 9.17 4.31
CA LEU A 67 18.02 8.92 5.24
C LEU A 67 17.63 7.80 6.22
N GLY A 68 18.52 6.83 6.42
CA GLY A 68 18.27 5.67 7.28
C GLY A 68 17.57 4.49 6.59
N GLY A 69 17.46 4.51 5.23
CA GLY A 69 16.88 3.40 4.47
C GLY A 69 15.36 3.47 4.33
N LEU A 70 14.79 2.41 3.74
CA LEU A 70 13.35 2.30 3.48
C LEU A 70 12.63 1.51 4.58
N THR A 71 13.02 1.75 5.84
CA THR A 71 12.37 1.13 7.00
C THR A 71 10.93 1.63 7.16
N MET A 72 10.03 0.78 7.66
CA MET A 72 8.63 1.14 7.89
C MET A 72 8.47 2.40 8.77
N PRO A 73 9.13 2.56 9.94
CA PRO A 73 9.04 3.78 10.73
C PRO A 73 9.66 5.00 10.03
N GLY A 74 10.69 4.79 9.20
CA GLY A 74 11.31 5.86 8.41
C GLY A 74 10.34 6.41 7.36
N ILE A 75 9.67 5.53 6.62
CA ILE A 75 8.66 5.90 5.63
C ILE A 75 7.44 6.56 6.31
N ALA A 76 6.98 6.03 7.45
CA ALA A 76 5.87 6.60 8.21
C ALA A 76 6.16 8.06 8.64
N ARG A 77 7.35 8.33 9.17
CA ARG A 77 7.78 9.70 9.52
C ARG A 77 7.89 10.62 8.30
N ALA A 78 8.44 10.11 7.19
CA ALA A 78 8.54 10.91 5.97
C ALA A 78 7.17 11.26 5.38
N LEU A 79 6.20 10.35 5.46
CA LEU A 79 4.80 10.61 5.10
C LEU A 79 4.17 11.66 6.02
N ALA A 80 4.43 11.62 7.33
CA ALA A 80 3.93 12.63 8.25
C ALA A 80 4.43 14.03 7.88
N VAL A 81 5.73 14.16 7.55
CA VAL A 81 6.31 15.43 7.06
C VAL A 81 5.66 15.90 5.75
N LEU A 82 5.37 14.97 4.83
CA LEU A 82 4.65 15.29 3.59
C LEU A 82 3.25 15.81 3.89
N LEU A 83 2.49 15.12 4.73
CA LEU A 83 1.12 15.50 5.08
C LEU A 83 1.07 16.86 5.79
N GLU A 84 2.00 17.11 6.70
CA GLU A 84 2.16 18.42 7.36
C GLU A 84 2.49 19.52 6.36
N THR A 85 3.43 19.28 5.42
CA THR A 85 3.80 20.24 4.36
C THR A 85 2.61 20.59 3.47
N MET A 86 1.70 19.64 3.27
CA MET A 86 0.49 19.82 2.45
C MET A 86 -0.70 20.36 3.24
N ASP A 87 -0.59 20.54 4.57
CA ASP A 87 -1.71 20.80 5.49
C ASP A 87 -2.85 19.79 5.32
N VAL A 88 -2.50 18.49 5.23
CA VAL A 88 -3.45 17.38 5.02
C VAL A 88 -3.53 16.52 6.27
N ARG A 89 -4.75 16.31 6.75
CA ARG A 89 -5.05 15.40 7.87
C ARG A 89 -6.03 14.32 7.40
N PRO A 90 -5.59 13.06 7.25
CA PRO A 90 -6.47 12.00 6.78
C PRO A 90 -7.55 11.66 7.81
N ASP A 91 -8.83 11.65 7.37
CA ASP A 91 -9.95 11.08 8.12
C ASP A 91 -9.94 9.54 8.03
N LEU A 92 -9.47 9.00 6.90
CA LEU A 92 -9.32 7.58 6.65
C LEU A 92 -7.97 7.31 5.97
N ILE A 93 -7.34 6.18 6.30
CA ILE A 93 -6.17 5.71 5.56
C ILE A 93 -6.50 4.36 4.92
N VAL A 94 -6.26 4.22 3.62
CA VAL A 94 -6.39 2.98 2.87
C VAL A 94 -4.99 2.53 2.46
N GLY A 95 -4.55 1.39 2.96
CA GLY A 95 -3.23 0.84 2.66
C GLY A 95 -3.31 -0.54 2.05
N HIS A 96 -2.47 -0.81 1.04
CA HIS A 96 -2.31 -2.13 0.45
C HIS A 96 -0.98 -2.75 0.89
N SER A 97 -0.98 -4.01 1.33
CA SER A 97 0.22 -4.79 1.66
C SER A 97 1.15 -4.03 2.62
N ALA A 98 2.36 -3.66 2.19
CA ALA A 98 3.28 -2.83 2.96
C ALA A 98 2.70 -1.44 3.30
N GLY A 99 1.90 -0.85 2.41
CA GLY A 99 1.19 0.42 2.67
C GLY A 99 0.24 0.33 3.86
N ALA A 100 -0.39 -0.82 4.07
CA ALA A 100 -1.22 -1.05 5.26
C ALA A 100 -0.39 -1.11 6.54
N ALA A 101 0.77 -1.77 6.52
CA ALA A 101 1.68 -1.80 7.65
C ALA A 101 2.21 -0.39 8.00
N ILE A 102 2.53 0.42 6.97
CA ILE A 102 2.93 1.82 7.15
C ILE A 102 1.77 2.63 7.76
N ALA A 103 0.53 2.47 7.28
CA ALA A 103 -0.65 3.14 7.81
C ALA A 103 -0.83 2.86 9.32
N LEU A 104 -0.77 1.59 9.72
CA LEU A 104 -0.89 1.21 11.12
C LEU A 104 0.29 1.72 11.96
N ARG A 105 1.51 1.74 11.40
CA ARG A 105 2.68 2.31 12.08
C ARG A 105 2.52 3.82 12.28
N MET A 106 1.97 4.55 11.30
CA MET A 106 1.67 5.98 11.47
C MET A 106 0.71 6.25 12.63
N VAL A 107 -0.32 5.42 12.76
CA VAL A 107 -1.29 5.52 13.87
C VAL A 107 -0.64 5.19 15.20
N LEU A 108 0.10 4.09 15.29
CA LEU A 108 0.78 3.65 16.52
C LEU A 108 1.82 4.65 17.01
N ASP A 109 2.51 5.33 16.09
CA ASP A 109 3.49 6.38 16.42
C ASP A 109 2.86 7.76 16.67
N GLY A 110 1.53 7.89 16.57
CA GLY A 110 0.84 9.17 16.73
C GLY A 110 1.10 10.17 15.58
N LEU A 111 1.60 9.69 14.46
CA LEU A 111 1.92 10.49 13.25
C LEU A 111 0.68 10.84 12.42
N ALA A 112 -0.40 10.08 12.60
CA ALA A 112 -1.71 10.35 12.03
C ALA A 112 -2.80 9.86 12.99
N VAL A 113 -3.94 10.55 13.00
CA VAL A 113 -5.10 10.25 13.88
C VAL A 113 -6.36 10.14 13.01
N PRO A 114 -6.44 9.13 12.12
CA PRO A 114 -7.64 8.90 11.32
C PRO A 114 -8.76 8.31 12.17
N LYS A 115 -10.00 8.37 11.67
CA LYS A 115 -11.15 7.70 12.27
C LYS A 115 -11.16 6.17 12.05
N GLY A 116 -10.40 5.70 11.06
CA GLY A 116 -10.24 4.27 10.75
C GLY A 116 -9.14 3.99 9.73
N VAL A 117 -8.82 2.71 9.57
CA VAL A 117 -7.87 2.22 8.56
C VAL A 117 -8.49 1.07 7.78
N VAL A 118 -8.44 1.12 6.45
CA VAL A 118 -8.71 -0.02 5.58
C VAL A 118 -7.38 -0.63 5.15
N ALA A 119 -7.16 -1.87 5.56
CA ALA A 119 -5.94 -2.63 5.29
C ALA A 119 -6.22 -3.72 4.25
N ILE A 120 -5.78 -3.53 3.02
CA ILE A 120 -6.01 -4.44 1.90
C ILE A 120 -4.84 -5.40 1.79
N ALA A 121 -5.10 -6.72 1.86
CA ALA A 121 -4.09 -7.78 1.82
C ALA A 121 -2.84 -7.45 2.65
N PRO A 122 -2.98 -7.08 3.94
CA PRO A 122 -1.95 -6.38 4.68
C PRO A 122 -0.79 -7.28 5.11
N ALA A 123 0.44 -6.81 4.93
CA ALA A 123 1.67 -7.46 5.40
C ALA A 123 1.97 -7.04 6.85
N LEU A 124 1.30 -7.66 7.85
CA LEU A 124 1.38 -7.25 9.26
C LEU A 124 2.19 -8.20 10.13
N LEU A 125 2.41 -9.43 9.70
CA LEU A 125 3.09 -10.45 10.49
C LEU A 125 4.37 -10.90 9.80
N PRO A 126 5.44 -11.18 10.58
CA PRO A 126 6.62 -11.83 10.05
C PRO A 126 6.27 -13.17 9.39
N PHE A 127 6.99 -13.54 8.35
CA PHE A 127 6.86 -14.87 7.77
C PHE A 127 7.17 -15.95 8.82
N PRO A 128 6.45 -17.08 8.83
CA PRO A 128 6.70 -18.11 9.84
C PRO A 128 8.04 -18.83 9.61
N GLY A 129 8.66 -19.29 10.70
CA GLY A 129 9.83 -20.17 10.68
C GLY A 129 11.07 -19.55 10.00
N ILE A 130 11.82 -20.37 9.29
CA ILE A 130 13.09 -19.99 8.63
C ILE A 130 12.88 -18.87 7.61
N ALA A 131 11.69 -18.78 6.98
CA ALA A 131 11.36 -17.75 6.01
C ALA A 131 11.44 -16.32 6.59
N GLN A 132 11.22 -16.16 7.89
CA GLN A 132 11.34 -14.88 8.58
C GLN A 132 12.75 -14.26 8.43
N ALA A 133 13.80 -15.08 8.51
CA ALA A 133 15.17 -14.61 8.36
C ALA A 133 15.64 -14.67 6.90
N LEU A 134 15.17 -15.66 6.14
CA LEU A 134 15.65 -15.93 4.78
C LEU A 134 15.20 -14.86 3.79
N PHE A 135 13.92 -14.44 3.80
CA PHE A 135 13.42 -13.45 2.86
C PHE A 135 14.10 -12.08 2.98
N PRO A 136 14.22 -11.46 4.17
CA PRO A 136 14.98 -10.21 4.33
C PRO A 136 16.46 -10.38 3.97
N ALA A 137 17.09 -11.51 4.34
CA ALA A 137 18.49 -11.76 4.01
C ALA A 137 18.73 -11.89 2.50
N MET A 138 17.86 -12.61 1.78
CA MET A 138 17.91 -12.70 0.32
C MET A 138 17.64 -11.34 -0.34
N ALA A 139 16.62 -10.60 0.12
CA ALA A 139 16.33 -9.26 -0.38
C ALA A 139 17.53 -8.33 -0.14
N LYS A 140 18.17 -8.41 1.02
CA LYS A 140 19.39 -7.65 1.34
C LYS A 140 20.56 -8.01 0.43
N LEU A 141 20.78 -9.32 0.18
CA LEU A 141 21.81 -9.79 -0.75
C LEU A 141 21.58 -9.25 -2.17
N LEU A 142 20.33 -9.26 -2.65
CA LEU A 142 19.96 -8.71 -3.94
C LEU A 142 20.05 -7.17 -3.97
N PHE A 143 19.70 -6.51 -2.88
CA PHE A 143 19.77 -5.06 -2.77
C PHE A 143 21.21 -4.52 -2.77
N VAL A 144 22.15 -5.20 -2.10
CA VAL A 144 23.57 -4.79 -2.10
C VAL A 144 24.28 -5.07 -3.42
N ASN A 145 23.70 -5.92 -4.29
CA ASN A 145 24.24 -6.17 -5.62
C ASN A 145 23.75 -5.09 -6.60
N PRO A 146 24.61 -4.18 -7.08
CA PRO A 146 24.19 -3.07 -7.95
C PRO A 146 23.62 -3.52 -9.30
N LEU A 147 23.89 -4.74 -9.72
CA LEU A 147 23.39 -5.30 -10.99
C LEU A 147 22.00 -5.91 -10.86
N ALA A 148 21.59 -6.34 -9.67
CA ALA A 148 20.30 -7.01 -9.47
C ALA A 148 19.08 -6.16 -9.94
N PRO A 149 18.96 -4.87 -9.57
CA PRO A 149 17.84 -4.05 -10.06
C PRO A 149 17.81 -3.91 -11.59
N HIS A 150 18.99 -3.86 -12.22
CA HIS A 150 19.09 -3.77 -13.69
C HIS A 150 18.68 -5.09 -14.35
N LEU A 151 19.07 -6.22 -13.77
CA LEU A 151 18.67 -7.54 -14.26
C LEU A 151 17.15 -7.73 -14.15
N PHE A 152 16.54 -7.36 -13.00
CA PHE A 152 15.09 -7.39 -12.85
C PHE A 152 14.40 -6.50 -13.90
N ALA A 153 14.90 -5.30 -14.11
CA ALA A 153 14.36 -4.38 -15.12
C ALA A 153 14.47 -4.94 -16.55
N GLN A 154 15.55 -5.63 -16.87
CA GLN A 154 15.71 -6.30 -18.17
C GLN A 154 14.75 -7.47 -18.36
N VAL A 155 14.55 -8.29 -17.31
CA VAL A 155 13.59 -9.40 -17.34
C VAL A 155 12.17 -8.86 -17.52
N ALA A 156 11.80 -7.79 -16.83
CA ALA A 156 10.48 -7.16 -16.92
C ALA A 156 10.14 -6.63 -18.33
N ARG A 157 11.14 -6.35 -19.18
CA ARG A 157 10.93 -5.93 -20.55
C ARG A 157 10.56 -7.07 -21.50
N ARG A 158 10.71 -8.32 -21.06
CA ARG A 158 10.34 -9.49 -21.89
C ARG A 158 8.82 -9.61 -21.98
N PRO A 159 8.25 -9.87 -23.17
CA PRO A 159 6.81 -10.04 -23.32
C PRO A 159 6.28 -11.11 -22.35
N GLY A 160 5.17 -10.81 -21.68
CA GLY A 160 4.49 -11.72 -20.74
C GLY A 160 5.19 -11.94 -19.39
N ALA A 161 6.44 -11.47 -19.20
CA ALA A 161 7.20 -11.72 -17.97
C ALA A 161 6.51 -11.12 -16.72
N VAL A 162 6.04 -9.87 -16.82
CA VAL A 162 5.39 -9.18 -15.70
C VAL A 162 4.04 -9.80 -15.39
N GLY A 163 3.20 -10.09 -16.39
CA GLY A 163 1.91 -10.77 -16.15
C GLY A 163 2.09 -12.13 -15.46
N SER A 164 3.03 -12.95 -15.96
CA SER A 164 3.35 -14.25 -15.36
C SER A 164 3.93 -14.11 -13.93
N PHE A 165 4.73 -13.07 -13.68
CA PHE A 165 5.25 -12.77 -12.35
C PHE A 165 4.12 -12.39 -11.38
N LEU A 166 3.23 -11.47 -11.77
CA LEU A 166 2.10 -11.06 -10.94
C LEU A 166 1.20 -12.24 -10.57
N ILE A 167 0.79 -13.05 -11.54
CA ILE A 167 -0.03 -14.24 -11.28
C ILE A 167 0.64 -15.18 -10.26
N ARG A 168 1.92 -15.50 -10.46
CA ARG A 168 2.63 -16.44 -9.57
C ARG A 168 2.90 -15.91 -8.18
N SER A 169 3.22 -14.60 -8.07
CA SER A 169 3.60 -14.00 -6.79
C SER A 169 2.43 -13.47 -5.98
N THR A 170 1.30 -13.17 -6.63
CA THR A 170 0.14 -12.53 -5.98
C THR A 170 -1.15 -13.35 -6.07
N GLY A 171 -1.23 -14.35 -6.95
CA GLY A 171 -2.47 -15.06 -7.25
C GLY A 171 -3.50 -14.21 -8.00
N SER A 172 -3.14 -13.00 -8.42
CA SER A 172 -4.05 -12.03 -9.04
C SER A 172 -3.98 -12.04 -10.55
N HIS A 173 -5.13 -11.78 -11.18
CA HIS A 173 -5.29 -11.67 -12.62
C HIS A 173 -5.71 -10.25 -12.98
N LEU A 174 -4.76 -9.45 -13.45
CA LEU A 174 -5.01 -8.08 -13.88
C LEU A 174 -5.35 -8.02 -15.37
N ASP A 175 -6.06 -6.96 -15.77
CA ASP A 175 -6.26 -6.61 -17.16
C ASP A 175 -4.95 -6.19 -17.86
N ALA A 176 -4.99 -6.07 -19.18
CA ALA A 176 -3.81 -5.69 -19.97
C ALA A 176 -3.25 -4.31 -19.55
N ALA A 177 -4.11 -3.37 -19.17
CA ALA A 177 -3.71 -2.03 -18.74
C ALA A 177 -3.00 -2.07 -17.38
N GLY A 178 -3.48 -2.88 -16.43
CA GLY A 178 -2.83 -3.14 -15.15
C GLY A 178 -1.46 -3.77 -15.31
N VAL A 179 -1.36 -4.84 -16.10
CA VAL A 179 -0.07 -5.48 -16.38
C VAL A 179 0.90 -4.50 -17.03
N ALA A 180 0.45 -3.67 -17.99
CA ALA A 180 1.28 -2.67 -18.65
C ALA A 180 1.77 -1.58 -17.68
N ALA A 181 0.93 -1.16 -16.71
CA ALA A 181 1.33 -0.21 -15.68
C ALA A 181 2.46 -0.76 -14.79
N TYR A 182 2.34 -2.00 -14.32
CA TYR A 182 3.44 -2.66 -13.60
C TYR A 182 4.69 -2.84 -14.45
N ALA A 183 4.55 -3.22 -15.73
CA ALA A 183 5.68 -3.40 -16.64
C ALA A 183 6.46 -2.10 -16.84
N ARG A 184 5.79 -0.94 -16.90
CA ARG A 184 6.42 0.38 -16.96
C ARG A 184 7.36 0.60 -15.77
N TYR A 185 6.89 0.31 -14.54
CA TYR A 185 7.69 0.53 -13.33
C TYR A 185 8.76 -0.54 -13.15
N PHE A 186 8.46 -1.80 -13.36
CA PHE A 186 9.44 -2.90 -13.24
C PHE A 186 10.54 -2.84 -14.31
N SER A 187 10.31 -2.18 -15.45
CA SER A 187 11.35 -1.90 -16.45
C SER A 187 12.33 -0.78 -16.03
N ASN A 188 12.12 -0.18 -14.85
CA ASN A 188 12.97 0.89 -14.30
C ASN A 188 13.82 0.34 -13.13
N ALA A 189 15.14 0.27 -13.33
CA ALA A 189 16.06 -0.26 -12.31
C ALA A 189 16.00 0.49 -10.97
N ARG A 190 15.73 1.81 -10.98
CA ARG A 190 15.57 2.59 -9.75
C ARG A 190 14.34 2.13 -8.95
N HIS A 191 13.23 1.88 -9.63
CA HIS A 191 12.03 1.36 -8.97
C HIS A 191 12.25 -0.05 -8.41
N CYS A 192 12.93 -0.92 -9.17
CA CYS A 192 13.32 -2.25 -8.69
C CYS A 192 14.25 -2.15 -7.46
N ALA A 193 15.22 -1.23 -7.47
CA ALA A 193 16.09 -0.99 -6.33
C ALA A 193 15.30 -0.51 -5.10
N GLY A 194 14.31 0.37 -5.28
CA GLY A 194 13.41 0.82 -4.21
C GLY A 194 12.60 -0.34 -3.60
N ALA A 195 12.01 -1.20 -4.43
CA ALA A 195 11.27 -2.36 -3.98
C ALA A 195 12.17 -3.35 -3.19
N LEU A 196 13.35 -3.68 -3.72
CA LEU A 196 14.33 -4.53 -3.05
C LEU A 196 14.82 -3.90 -1.73
N GLY A 197 15.08 -2.59 -1.72
CA GLY A 197 15.51 -1.85 -0.53
C GLY A 197 14.45 -1.87 0.56
N MET A 198 13.19 -1.64 0.21
CA MET A 198 12.07 -1.74 1.15
C MET A 198 11.98 -3.16 1.73
N MET A 199 12.08 -4.21 0.92
CA MET A 199 12.06 -5.60 1.40
C MET A 199 13.26 -5.93 2.28
N ALA A 200 14.45 -5.39 1.99
CA ALA A 200 15.66 -5.61 2.76
C ALA A 200 15.62 -4.94 4.16
N ASP A 201 14.94 -3.79 4.25
CA ASP A 201 14.82 -3.00 5.47
C ASP A 201 13.51 -3.31 6.25
N TRP A 202 12.73 -4.33 5.81
CA TRP A 202 11.39 -4.59 6.34
C TRP A 202 11.43 -5.47 7.58
N ASP A 203 11.08 -4.89 8.73
CA ASP A 203 10.94 -5.60 10.01
C ASP A 203 9.51 -5.45 10.55
N LEU A 204 8.81 -6.58 10.65
CA LEU A 204 7.43 -6.66 11.15
C LEU A 204 7.34 -7.08 12.62
N VAL A 205 8.46 -7.44 13.26
CA VAL A 205 8.44 -7.89 14.66
C VAL A 205 7.95 -6.78 15.61
N PRO A 206 8.46 -5.53 15.51
CA PRO A 206 7.95 -4.44 16.34
C PRO A 206 6.49 -4.12 16.05
N LEU A 207 6.06 -4.16 14.76
CA LEU A 207 4.67 -3.92 14.41
C LEU A 207 3.75 -4.96 15.04
N LYS A 208 4.06 -6.28 14.87
CA LYS A 208 3.27 -7.37 15.46
C LYS A 208 3.08 -7.19 16.96
N ARG A 209 4.15 -6.83 17.68
CA ARG A 209 4.11 -6.57 19.13
C ARG A 209 3.14 -5.43 19.48
N ASP A 210 3.10 -4.39 18.66
CA ASP A 210 2.36 -3.17 18.93
C ASP A 210 0.90 -3.20 18.42
N LEU A 211 0.49 -4.17 17.56
CA LEU A 211 -0.88 -4.31 17.06
C LEU A 211 -1.97 -4.30 18.16
N PRO A 212 -1.78 -4.91 19.34
CA PRO A 212 -2.77 -4.85 20.43
C PRO A 212 -3.04 -3.45 20.98
N LEU A 213 -2.19 -2.47 20.71
CA LEU A 213 -2.33 -1.08 21.15
C LEU A 213 -3.25 -0.27 20.23
N LEU A 214 -3.59 -0.79 19.05
CA LEU A 214 -4.51 -0.12 18.10
C LEU A 214 -5.94 -0.13 18.65
N LYS A 215 -6.48 1.06 18.89
CA LYS A 215 -7.82 1.24 19.43
C LYS A 215 -8.85 1.70 18.40
N LEU A 216 -8.39 2.20 17.24
CA LEU A 216 -9.27 2.65 16.18
C LEU A 216 -9.83 1.46 15.36
N PRO A 217 -10.98 1.63 14.69
CA PRO A 217 -11.51 0.62 13.77
C PRO A 217 -10.52 0.31 12.63
N VAL A 218 -10.31 -0.98 12.36
CA VAL A 218 -9.52 -1.47 11.22
C VAL A 218 -10.35 -2.47 10.43
N LEU A 219 -10.55 -2.22 9.13
CA LEU A 219 -11.13 -3.18 8.20
C LEU A 219 -10.01 -3.85 7.41
N VAL A 220 -9.85 -5.16 7.57
CA VAL A 220 -8.96 -5.97 6.74
C VAL A 220 -9.75 -6.56 5.58
N LEU A 221 -9.38 -6.25 4.35
CA LEU A 221 -9.89 -6.90 3.13
C LEU A 221 -8.83 -7.85 2.61
N HIS A 222 -9.17 -9.13 2.40
CA HIS A 222 -8.18 -10.14 2.02
C HIS A 222 -8.73 -11.10 0.97
N GLY A 223 -7.95 -11.41 -0.07
CA GLY A 223 -8.34 -12.34 -1.12
C GLY A 223 -8.18 -13.80 -0.70
N ASP A 224 -9.13 -14.67 -1.06
CA ASP A 224 -9.07 -16.11 -0.76
C ASP A 224 -8.00 -16.87 -1.58
N ARG A 225 -7.49 -16.24 -2.67
CA ARG A 225 -6.43 -16.77 -3.55
C ARG A 225 -5.11 -16.02 -3.43
N ASP A 226 -4.94 -15.23 -2.37
CA ASP A 226 -3.70 -14.49 -2.13
C ASP A 226 -2.51 -15.46 -2.02
N ALA A 227 -1.60 -15.40 -3.01
CA ALA A 227 -0.41 -16.24 -3.05
C ALA A 227 0.78 -15.62 -2.30
N ALA A 228 0.71 -14.33 -1.95
CA ALA A 228 1.76 -13.63 -1.22
C ALA A 228 1.58 -13.75 0.30
N ILE A 229 0.35 -13.61 0.78
CA ILE A 229 0.02 -13.64 2.21
C ILE A 229 -1.18 -14.57 2.40
N PRO A 230 -1.04 -15.64 3.20
CA PRO A 230 -2.14 -16.57 3.40
C PRO A 230 -3.27 -15.95 4.26
N VAL A 231 -4.51 -16.35 4.01
CA VAL A 231 -5.70 -15.91 4.78
C VAL A 231 -5.52 -16.12 6.29
N SER A 232 -4.81 -17.17 6.70
CA SER A 232 -4.51 -17.43 8.11
C SER A 232 -3.72 -16.30 8.77
N ALA A 233 -2.77 -15.69 8.06
CA ALA A 233 -2.01 -14.55 8.56
C ALA A 233 -2.90 -13.30 8.74
N ALA A 234 -3.85 -13.06 7.83
CA ALA A 234 -4.82 -11.97 7.97
C ALA A 234 -5.71 -12.18 9.21
N ARG A 235 -6.20 -13.41 9.43
CA ARG A 235 -7.00 -13.76 10.61
C ARG A 235 -6.19 -13.65 11.92
N GLU A 236 -4.93 -14.11 11.92
CA GLU A 236 -4.03 -13.97 13.07
C GLU A 236 -3.78 -12.48 13.40
N ALA A 237 -3.52 -11.65 12.39
CA ALA A 237 -3.32 -10.22 12.60
C ALA A 237 -4.56 -9.54 13.18
N VAL A 238 -5.76 -9.86 12.67
CA VAL A 238 -7.03 -9.32 13.19
C VAL A 238 -7.25 -9.72 14.63
N ALA A 239 -6.93 -10.96 15.01
CA ALA A 239 -7.06 -11.43 16.39
C ALA A 239 -6.18 -10.66 17.39
N LEU A 240 -5.12 -9.98 16.91
CA LEU A 240 -4.25 -9.14 17.73
C LEU A 240 -4.78 -7.71 17.88
N MET A 241 -5.70 -7.25 17.03
CA MET A 241 -6.20 -5.87 17.00
C MET A 241 -7.62 -5.79 17.58
N PRO A 242 -7.84 -5.11 18.74
CA PRO A 242 -9.12 -5.17 19.47
C PRO A 242 -10.35 -4.69 18.70
N ALA A 243 -10.17 -3.74 17.77
CA ALA A 243 -11.27 -3.14 16.99
C ALA A 243 -11.19 -3.50 15.49
N ALA A 244 -10.49 -4.57 15.12
CA ALA A 244 -10.35 -4.98 13.74
C ALA A 244 -11.40 -6.02 13.32
N THR A 245 -11.78 -5.94 12.05
CA THR A 245 -12.61 -6.94 11.36
C THR A 245 -11.94 -7.40 10.08
N VAL A 246 -12.27 -8.61 9.60
CA VAL A 246 -11.77 -9.14 8.33
C VAL A 246 -12.92 -9.55 7.43
N GLU A 247 -12.87 -9.09 6.19
CA GLU A 247 -13.72 -9.56 5.09
C GLU A 247 -12.86 -10.35 4.08
N ILE A 248 -13.20 -11.61 3.83
CA ILE A 248 -12.53 -12.42 2.83
C ILE A 248 -13.27 -12.26 1.49
N VAL A 249 -12.54 -11.80 0.48
CA VAL A 249 -13.06 -11.57 -0.86
C VAL A 249 -12.81 -12.83 -1.71
N SER A 250 -13.87 -13.46 -2.16
CA SER A 250 -13.79 -14.69 -2.94
C SER A 250 -13.24 -14.43 -4.34
N ARG A 251 -12.46 -15.38 -4.84
CA ARG A 251 -11.83 -15.37 -6.18
C ARG A 251 -10.93 -14.17 -6.41
N ALA A 252 -10.27 -13.68 -5.37
CA ALA A 252 -9.36 -12.55 -5.41
C ALA A 252 -7.99 -12.94 -4.87
N GLY A 253 -6.94 -12.44 -5.53
CA GLY A 253 -5.55 -12.57 -5.09
C GLY A 253 -5.09 -11.42 -4.20
N HIS A 254 -3.78 -11.21 -4.14
CA HIS A 254 -3.16 -10.14 -3.34
C HIS A 254 -3.54 -8.73 -3.80
N LEU A 255 -3.78 -8.56 -5.12
CA LEU A 255 -4.15 -7.29 -5.73
C LEU A 255 -5.68 -7.14 -5.87
N LEU A 256 -6.43 -7.62 -4.88
CA LEU A 256 -7.90 -7.67 -4.90
C LEU A 256 -8.55 -6.31 -5.23
N HIS A 257 -7.91 -5.21 -4.88
CA HIS A 257 -8.39 -3.86 -5.15
C HIS A 257 -8.25 -3.46 -6.64
N GLU A 258 -7.36 -4.13 -7.36
CA GLU A 258 -7.22 -3.97 -8.81
C GLU A 258 -8.06 -4.99 -9.59
N GLU A 259 -8.32 -6.17 -9.00
CA GLU A 259 -9.19 -7.20 -9.59
C GLU A 259 -10.68 -6.85 -9.44
N HIS A 260 -11.06 -6.23 -8.31
CA HIS A 260 -12.44 -5.89 -7.95
C HIS A 260 -12.56 -4.43 -7.47
N PRO A 261 -12.20 -3.42 -8.31
CA PRO A 261 -12.08 -2.04 -7.86
C PRO A 261 -13.40 -1.44 -7.36
N VAL A 262 -14.52 -1.67 -8.06
CA VAL A 262 -15.84 -1.15 -7.67
C VAL A 262 -16.26 -1.72 -6.32
N ALA A 263 -16.22 -3.05 -6.19
CA ALA A 263 -16.61 -3.70 -4.94
C ALA A 263 -15.67 -3.36 -3.77
N THR A 264 -14.41 -3.04 -4.05
CA THR A 264 -13.46 -2.57 -3.02
C THR A 264 -13.77 -1.13 -2.62
N ALA A 265 -14.05 -0.24 -3.58
CA ALA A 265 -14.46 1.14 -3.30
C ALA A 265 -15.74 1.20 -2.47
N GLU A 266 -16.75 0.39 -2.78
CA GLU A 266 -17.99 0.28 -1.99
C GLU A 266 -17.72 -0.15 -0.53
N ARG A 267 -16.78 -1.08 -0.31
CA ARG A 267 -16.39 -1.49 1.04
C ARG A 267 -15.68 -0.37 1.81
N ILE A 268 -14.81 0.37 1.13
CA ILE A 268 -14.14 1.56 1.69
C ILE A 268 -15.18 2.60 2.10
N LEU A 269 -16.14 2.91 1.22
CA LEU A 269 -17.23 3.86 1.48
C LEU A 269 -18.11 3.43 2.67
N ARG A 270 -18.53 2.17 2.70
CA ARG A 270 -19.32 1.61 3.79
C ARG A 270 -18.57 1.69 5.12
N PHE A 271 -17.28 1.32 5.13
CA PHE A 271 -16.46 1.40 6.33
C PHE A 271 -16.26 2.84 6.80
N ALA A 272 -16.03 3.79 5.89
CA ALA A 272 -15.94 5.22 6.22
C ALA A 272 -17.20 5.72 6.95
N ARG A 273 -18.40 5.38 6.44
CA ARG A 273 -19.67 5.71 7.10
C ARG A 273 -19.76 5.11 8.50
N ASN A 274 -19.35 3.86 8.67
CA ASN A 274 -19.35 3.17 9.98
C ASN A 274 -18.37 3.83 10.98
N CYS A 275 -17.31 4.48 10.49
CA CYS A 275 -16.39 5.28 11.29
C CYS A 275 -16.88 6.71 11.56
N GLY A 276 -18.10 7.07 11.18
CA GLY A 276 -18.64 8.42 11.34
C GLY A 276 -17.95 9.46 10.45
N ILE A 277 -17.48 9.04 9.26
CA ILE A 277 -16.98 9.95 8.23
C ILE A 277 -18.18 10.31 7.35
N GLU A 278 -18.50 11.61 7.29
CA GLU A 278 -19.60 12.11 6.45
C GLU A 278 -19.24 11.89 4.98
N VAL A 279 -19.99 11.02 4.35
CA VAL A 279 -19.90 10.76 2.90
C VAL A 279 -21.12 11.39 2.26
N ARG A 280 -20.95 12.16 1.19
CA ARG A 280 -22.08 12.76 0.48
C ARG A 280 -23.09 11.68 0.12
N ASN A 281 -24.34 11.86 0.52
CA ASN A 281 -25.41 11.00 0.02
C ASN A 281 -25.54 11.26 -1.50
N GLU A 282 -25.55 10.21 -2.29
CA GLU A 282 -26.03 10.33 -3.64
C GLU A 282 -27.51 10.75 -3.53
N GLU A 283 -27.84 11.98 -3.93
CA GLU A 283 -29.24 12.28 -4.25
C GLU A 283 -29.57 11.39 -5.43
N PRO A 284 -30.63 10.55 -5.33
CA PRO A 284 -31.08 9.76 -6.48
C PRO A 284 -31.48 10.73 -7.59
N ALA A 285 -30.83 10.58 -8.76
CA ALA A 285 -31.12 11.33 -9.97
C ALA A 285 -32.54 11.01 -10.50
#